data_72e7eb645480f88f154fac3bddbbe6b8
#
_entry.id   72e7eb645480f88f154fac3bddbbe6b8
#
_cell.length_a   1.000
_cell.length_b   1.000
_cell.length_c   1.000
_cell.angle_alpha   90.00
_cell.angle_beta   90.00
_cell.angle_gamma   90.00
#
_symmetry.space_group_name_H-M   'P 1'
#
loop_
_entity.id
_entity.type
_entity.pdbx_description
1 polymer ?
#
loop_
_entity_poly.entity_id
_entity_poly.type
_entity_poly.pdbx_seq_one_letter_code
_entity_poly.pdbx_strand_id
1 'polypeptide(L)'
;MEKRVISTELVEEDIKIENNLRPLALEDYIGQEKVKRNLKVYIEAAKARNDSLDHVLFYGPPGLGKTTLAGIIANEMGTHLKVTSGPAIEKPGEMAAILNNLAEGDVLFVDEIHRLNRQVEEVLYPAMEDYQIDVMIGKGATARSIRLELPKFTLVGATTRAGLLSAPLRDRFGVVNHLEYYTVKELETIIIRSANVLGVEIDSQGANELARRSRGTPRLANRLLKRVRDFAQVKYDGRITGEVADYALNLLDVDRDGLDANDRLILGTIIKKFGGGPVGLDTLAASIGEDAGTLEDVYEPYLIQNGFINRTPRGRVATNEAYLNLGIEQKV
;
A
#
# COMPACT_ATOMS: atom_id res chain seq x y z
N MET A 1 9.08 -23.29 1.09
CA MET A 1 8.80 -22.12 0.24
C MET A 1 9.74 -21.01 0.71
N GLU A 2 10.67 -20.61 -0.12
CA GLU A 2 11.51 -19.44 0.15
C GLU A 2 10.63 -18.19 0.14
N LYS A 3 10.73 -17.38 1.22
CA LYS A 3 9.95 -16.14 1.32
C LYS A 3 10.42 -15.14 0.26
N ARG A 4 9.53 -14.73 -0.61
CA ARG A 4 9.78 -13.77 -1.67
C ARG A 4 10.32 -12.43 -1.13
N VAL A 5 11.44 -11.95 -1.65
CA VAL A 5 12.05 -10.68 -1.22
C VAL A 5 11.18 -9.48 -1.62
N ILE A 6 10.46 -9.59 -2.72
CA ILE A 6 9.56 -8.53 -3.26
C ILE A 6 8.08 -8.76 -2.88
N SER A 7 7.77 -9.71 -1.97
CA SER A 7 6.39 -9.92 -1.48
C SER A 7 5.83 -8.64 -0.86
N THR A 8 4.57 -8.34 -1.11
CA THR A 8 3.83 -7.27 -0.45
C THR A 8 3.34 -7.68 0.94
N GLU A 9 3.50 -8.96 1.33
CA GLU A 9 3.12 -9.45 2.66
C GLU A 9 4.09 -8.96 3.74
N LEU A 10 3.52 -8.49 4.85
CA LEU A 10 4.25 -8.02 6.02
C LEU A 10 4.72 -9.21 6.88
N VAL A 11 6.02 -9.27 7.16
CA VAL A 11 6.59 -10.15 8.18
C VAL A 11 6.60 -9.37 9.50
N GLU A 12 6.32 -10.01 10.65
CA GLU A 12 6.22 -9.33 11.96
C GLU A 12 7.46 -8.50 12.33
N GLU A 13 8.66 -8.97 11.99
CA GLU A 13 9.90 -8.23 12.20
C GLU A 13 10.00 -6.98 11.31
N ASP A 14 9.45 -7.02 10.09
CA ASP A 14 9.41 -5.87 9.20
C ASP A 14 8.49 -4.78 9.72
N ILE A 15 7.40 -5.13 10.41
CA ILE A 15 6.43 -4.17 10.97
C ILE A 15 7.08 -3.26 12.02
N LYS A 16 7.88 -3.81 12.93
CA LYS A 16 8.55 -3.01 13.98
C LYS A 16 9.55 -2.02 13.39
N ILE A 17 10.33 -2.45 12.41
CA ILE A 17 11.34 -1.60 11.79
C ILE A 17 10.69 -0.60 10.82
N GLU A 18 9.65 -1.00 10.08
CA GLU A 18 8.88 -0.07 9.25
C GLU A 18 8.28 1.07 10.08
N ASN A 19 7.79 0.80 11.29
CA ASN A 19 7.25 1.83 12.16
C ASN A 19 8.32 2.88 12.55
N ASN A 20 9.57 2.47 12.77
CA ASN A 20 10.66 3.39 13.08
C ASN A 20 11.11 4.23 11.87
N LEU A 21 10.88 3.74 10.65
CA LEU A 21 11.24 4.44 9.41
C LEU A 21 10.14 5.40 8.94
N ARG A 22 8.92 5.32 9.49
CA ARG A 22 7.80 6.17 9.07
C ARG A 22 8.01 7.60 9.52
N PRO A 23 7.80 8.59 8.63
CA PRO A 23 7.72 9.99 9.04
C PRO A 23 6.52 10.21 9.96
N LEU A 24 6.69 11.09 10.95
CA LEU A 24 5.65 11.44 11.91
C LEU A 24 4.96 12.77 11.59
N ALA A 25 5.56 13.62 10.76
CA ALA A 25 5.03 14.91 10.35
C ALA A 25 4.88 15.01 8.82
N LEU A 26 3.98 15.88 8.36
CA LEU A 26 3.80 16.15 6.92
C LEU A 26 5.07 16.72 6.29
N GLU A 27 5.84 17.49 7.02
CA GLU A 27 7.09 18.09 6.53
C GLU A 27 8.16 17.03 6.21
N ASP A 28 8.19 15.94 6.97
CA ASP A 28 9.12 14.83 6.78
C ASP A 28 8.67 13.83 5.71
N TYR A 29 7.42 13.95 5.24
CA TYR A 29 6.85 13.04 4.27
C TYR A 29 7.30 13.43 2.87
N ILE A 30 8.05 12.56 2.22
CA ILE A 30 8.63 12.76 0.88
C ILE A 30 7.63 12.31 -0.18
N GLY A 31 7.50 13.09 -1.25
CA GLY A 31 6.60 12.82 -2.37
C GLY A 31 5.14 13.16 -2.10
N GLN A 32 4.26 12.81 -3.04
CA GLN A 32 2.81 13.06 -2.97
C GLN A 32 2.48 14.55 -2.75
N GLU A 33 3.19 15.48 -3.38
CA GLU A 33 3.15 16.92 -3.07
C GLU A 33 1.76 17.54 -3.13
N LYS A 34 0.92 17.10 -4.07
CA LYS A 34 -0.47 17.56 -4.17
C LYS A 34 -1.29 17.14 -2.94
N VAL A 35 -1.13 15.88 -2.52
CA VAL A 35 -1.83 15.32 -1.35
C VAL A 35 -1.37 16.01 -0.07
N LYS A 36 -0.07 16.19 0.12
CA LYS A 36 0.52 16.91 1.26
C LYS A 36 -0.01 18.32 1.39
N ARG A 37 0.03 19.09 0.30
CA ARG A 37 -0.43 20.48 0.29
C ARG A 37 -1.91 20.58 0.68
N ASN A 38 -2.75 19.70 0.14
CA ASN A 38 -4.18 19.67 0.45
C ASN A 38 -4.43 19.29 1.90
N LEU A 39 -3.80 18.21 2.38
CA LEU A 39 -3.91 17.76 3.78
C LEU A 39 -3.47 18.84 4.76
N LYS A 40 -2.37 19.56 4.47
CA LYS A 40 -1.90 20.67 5.32
C LYS A 40 -2.99 21.71 5.50
N VAL A 41 -3.62 22.15 4.41
CA VAL A 41 -4.71 23.14 4.47
C VAL A 41 -5.90 22.62 5.28
N TYR A 42 -6.32 21.38 5.04
CA TYR A 42 -7.48 20.80 5.76
C TYR A 42 -7.21 20.63 7.25
N ILE A 43 -6.02 20.17 7.62
CA ILE A 43 -5.61 20.00 9.02
C ILE A 43 -5.53 21.37 9.71
N GLU A 44 -4.89 22.37 9.10
CA GLU A 44 -4.81 23.72 9.66
C GLU A 44 -6.21 24.34 9.84
N ALA A 45 -7.11 24.16 8.87
CA ALA A 45 -8.48 24.65 8.96
C ALA A 45 -9.30 23.95 10.05
N ALA A 46 -9.17 22.62 10.20
CA ALA A 46 -9.83 21.86 11.26
C ALA A 46 -9.34 22.30 12.65
N LYS A 47 -8.02 22.44 12.84
CA LYS A 47 -7.41 22.97 14.08
C LYS A 47 -7.91 24.37 14.41
N ALA A 48 -7.99 25.27 13.43
CA ALA A 48 -8.46 26.65 13.63
C ALA A 48 -9.93 26.71 14.10
N ARG A 49 -10.76 25.75 13.70
CA ARG A 49 -12.15 25.60 14.13
C ARG A 49 -12.32 24.79 15.40
N ASN A 50 -11.25 24.18 15.91
CA ASN A 50 -11.27 23.21 17.00
C ASN A 50 -12.26 22.06 16.73
N ASP A 51 -12.20 21.49 15.53
CA ASP A 51 -13.08 20.44 15.02
C ASP A 51 -12.26 19.25 14.51
N SER A 52 -12.89 18.08 14.35
CA SER A 52 -12.26 16.93 13.71
C SER A 52 -12.06 17.18 12.21
N LEU A 53 -11.08 16.52 11.63
CA LEU A 53 -10.87 16.55 10.18
C LEU A 53 -12.01 15.78 9.49
N ASP A 54 -12.42 16.22 8.29
CA ASP A 54 -13.33 15.47 7.45
C ASP A 54 -12.79 14.05 7.17
N HIS A 55 -13.68 13.10 6.90
CA HIS A 55 -13.28 11.74 6.58
C HIS A 55 -12.45 11.68 5.30
N VAL A 56 -11.35 10.91 5.33
CA VAL A 56 -10.35 10.84 4.26
C VAL A 56 -10.29 9.46 3.64
N LEU A 57 -10.30 9.38 2.32
CA LEU A 57 -10.05 8.16 1.57
C LEU A 57 -8.72 8.25 0.83
N PHE A 58 -7.82 7.32 1.09
CA PHE A 58 -6.61 7.11 0.30
C PHE A 58 -6.77 5.87 -0.58
N TYR A 59 -6.54 6.01 -1.88
CA TYR A 59 -6.53 4.87 -2.78
C TYR A 59 -5.31 4.86 -3.70
N GLY A 60 -4.94 3.69 -4.16
CA GLY A 60 -3.77 3.46 -5.02
C GLY A 60 -3.03 2.18 -4.65
N PRO A 61 -2.00 1.82 -5.40
CA PRO A 61 -1.20 0.61 -5.22
C PRO A 61 -0.73 0.38 -3.78
N PRO A 62 -0.41 -0.87 -3.40
CA PRO A 62 0.11 -1.16 -2.06
C PRO A 62 1.51 -0.57 -1.88
N GLY A 63 1.88 -0.25 -0.64
CA GLY A 63 3.24 0.21 -0.30
C GLY A 63 3.53 1.69 -0.53
N LEU A 64 2.53 2.52 -0.88
CA LEU A 64 2.67 3.96 -1.17
C LEU A 64 2.52 4.87 0.06
N GLY A 65 2.32 4.33 1.25
CA GLY A 65 2.28 5.12 2.49
C GLY A 65 0.89 5.53 2.98
N LYS A 66 -0.21 4.86 2.57
CA LYS A 66 -1.57 5.14 3.05
C LYS A 66 -1.68 5.13 4.58
N THR A 67 -1.15 4.08 5.22
CA THR A 67 -1.11 3.95 6.69
C THR A 67 -0.21 5.03 7.35
N THR A 68 0.88 5.40 6.69
CA THR A 68 1.78 6.45 7.16
C THR A 68 1.07 7.81 7.18
N LEU A 69 0.33 8.14 6.12
CA LEU A 69 -0.45 9.38 6.07
C LEU A 69 -1.55 9.42 7.13
N ALA A 70 -2.20 8.29 7.43
CA ALA A 70 -3.16 8.22 8.54
C ALA A 70 -2.49 8.51 9.90
N GLY A 71 -1.29 7.96 10.13
CA GLY A 71 -0.50 8.26 11.32
C GLY A 71 -0.09 9.72 11.42
N ILE A 72 0.33 10.32 10.31
CA ILE A 72 0.66 11.75 10.23
C ILE A 72 -0.57 12.61 10.54
N ILE A 73 -1.74 12.29 9.99
CA ILE A 73 -2.98 13.02 10.28
C ILE A 73 -3.26 13.01 11.79
N ALA A 74 -3.19 11.85 12.44
CA ALA A 74 -3.41 11.75 13.88
C ALA A 74 -2.39 12.57 14.68
N ASN A 75 -1.11 12.48 14.34
CA ASN A 75 -0.05 13.25 15.00
C ASN A 75 -0.23 14.77 14.80
N GLU A 76 -0.51 15.20 13.58
CA GLU A 76 -0.75 16.61 13.26
C GLU A 76 -1.99 17.15 13.97
N MET A 77 -3.05 16.36 14.09
CA MET A 77 -4.27 16.73 14.84
C MET A 77 -4.07 16.65 16.36
N GLY A 78 -3.01 16.00 16.86
CA GLY A 78 -2.74 15.80 18.28
C GLY A 78 -3.67 14.78 18.93
N THR A 79 -4.11 13.77 18.17
CA THR A 79 -5.09 12.75 18.60
C THR A 79 -4.52 11.33 18.43
N HIS A 80 -5.27 10.32 18.88
CA HIS A 80 -4.82 8.94 18.79
C HIS A 80 -5.22 8.30 17.45
N LEU A 81 -4.34 7.44 16.94
CA LEU A 81 -4.62 6.58 15.78
C LEU A 81 -5.08 5.21 16.26
N LYS A 82 -6.28 4.79 15.87
CA LYS A 82 -6.73 3.40 15.96
C LYS A 82 -6.68 2.75 14.59
N VAL A 83 -6.05 1.59 14.51
CA VAL A 83 -5.82 0.88 13.24
C VAL A 83 -6.59 -0.42 13.23
N THR A 84 -7.32 -0.64 12.14
CA THR A 84 -8.00 -1.91 11.84
C THR A 84 -7.95 -2.17 10.34
N SER A 85 -8.54 -3.26 9.88
CA SER A 85 -8.65 -3.59 8.46
C SER A 85 -10.03 -4.14 8.11
N GLY A 86 -10.47 -3.96 6.87
CA GLY A 86 -11.73 -4.50 6.39
C GLY A 86 -11.90 -6.00 6.67
N PRO A 87 -10.90 -6.86 6.32
CA PRO A 87 -10.97 -8.29 6.61
C PRO A 87 -11.06 -8.69 8.09
N ALA A 88 -10.60 -7.82 8.99
CA ALA A 88 -10.63 -8.08 10.43
C ALA A 88 -12.00 -7.80 11.07
N ILE A 89 -12.94 -7.20 10.32
CA ILE A 89 -14.27 -6.83 10.81
C ILE A 89 -15.33 -7.64 10.06
N GLU A 90 -15.81 -8.68 10.70
CA GLU A 90 -16.78 -9.58 10.09
C GLU A 90 -18.24 -9.21 10.42
N LYS A 91 -18.46 -8.58 11.59
CA LYS A 91 -19.80 -8.32 12.11
C LYS A 91 -20.05 -6.85 12.42
N PRO A 92 -21.27 -6.37 12.21
CA PRO A 92 -21.69 -5.00 12.57
C PRO A 92 -21.37 -4.62 14.02
N GLY A 93 -21.53 -5.56 14.97
CA GLY A 93 -21.24 -5.31 16.39
C GLY A 93 -19.76 -5.08 16.68
N GLU A 94 -18.85 -5.63 15.89
CA GLU A 94 -17.40 -5.38 16.03
C GLU A 94 -17.06 -3.95 15.61
N MET A 95 -17.62 -3.48 14.50
CA MET A 95 -17.48 -2.10 14.06
C MET A 95 -18.09 -1.13 15.09
N ALA A 96 -19.30 -1.42 15.60
CA ALA A 96 -19.94 -0.62 16.63
C ALA A 96 -19.09 -0.54 17.90
N ALA A 97 -18.46 -1.64 18.32
CA ALA A 97 -17.55 -1.66 19.47
C ALA A 97 -16.29 -0.82 19.24
N ILE A 98 -15.71 -0.87 18.04
CA ILE A 98 -14.54 -0.03 17.67
C ILE A 98 -14.93 1.45 17.76
N LEU A 99 -16.06 1.83 17.14
CA LEU A 99 -16.55 3.22 17.11
C LEU A 99 -16.85 3.76 18.51
N ASN A 100 -17.53 2.96 19.34
CA ASN A 100 -17.87 3.36 20.72
C ASN A 100 -16.64 3.51 21.64
N ASN A 101 -15.51 2.94 21.29
CA ASN A 101 -14.24 3.07 22.01
C ASN A 101 -13.34 4.20 21.49
N LEU A 102 -13.81 5.04 20.58
CA LEU A 102 -13.09 6.24 20.14
C LEU A 102 -13.23 7.35 21.18
N ALA A 103 -12.22 8.19 21.28
CA ALA A 103 -12.28 9.46 21.99
C ALA A 103 -12.53 10.61 21.00
N GLU A 104 -12.85 11.78 21.54
CA GLU A 104 -13.06 13.00 20.73
C GLU A 104 -11.82 13.33 19.90
N GLY A 105 -12.01 13.48 18.60
CA GLY A 105 -10.97 13.79 17.63
C GLY A 105 -10.12 12.59 17.17
N ASP A 106 -10.31 11.37 17.70
CA ASP A 106 -9.54 10.20 17.32
C ASP A 106 -9.59 9.93 15.81
N VAL A 107 -8.52 9.38 15.28
CA VAL A 107 -8.44 8.90 13.88
C VAL A 107 -8.62 7.39 13.86
N LEU A 108 -9.65 6.91 13.19
CA LEU A 108 -9.85 5.50 12.89
C LEU A 108 -9.34 5.20 11.49
N PHE A 109 -8.28 4.41 11.37
CA PHE A 109 -7.76 3.94 10.10
C PHE A 109 -8.28 2.53 9.79
N VAL A 110 -8.92 2.38 8.62
CA VAL A 110 -9.42 1.10 8.12
C VAL A 110 -8.69 0.76 6.83
N ASP A 111 -7.73 -0.19 6.89
CA ASP A 111 -7.04 -0.67 5.70
C ASP A 111 -7.91 -1.66 4.91
N GLU A 112 -7.72 -1.72 3.59
CA GLU A 112 -8.53 -2.54 2.68
C GLU A 112 -10.05 -2.37 2.92
N ILE A 113 -10.49 -1.13 3.09
CA ILE A 113 -11.88 -0.79 3.46
C ILE A 113 -12.92 -1.35 2.48
N HIS A 114 -12.56 -1.57 1.22
CA HIS A 114 -13.41 -2.20 0.19
C HIS A 114 -13.76 -3.66 0.50
N ARG A 115 -13.09 -4.29 1.48
CA ARG A 115 -13.37 -5.66 1.92
C ARG A 115 -14.34 -5.74 3.09
N LEU A 116 -14.85 -4.62 3.57
CA LEU A 116 -15.96 -4.62 4.51
C LEU A 116 -17.20 -5.24 3.85
N ASN A 117 -17.90 -6.08 4.59
CA ASN A 117 -19.19 -6.56 4.09
C ASN A 117 -20.26 -5.46 4.24
N ARG A 118 -21.33 -5.56 3.46
CA ARG A 118 -22.37 -4.55 3.39
C ARG A 118 -23.02 -4.22 4.74
N GLN A 119 -23.20 -5.21 5.62
CA GLN A 119 -23.81 -5.00 6.93
C GLN A 119 -22.91 -4.14 7.84
N VAL A 120 -21.59 -4.29 7.72
CA VAL A 120 -20.62 -3.47 8.45
C VAL A 120 -20.56 -2.05 7.87
N GLU A 121 -20.60 -1.91 6.53
CA GLU A 121 -20.70 -0.59 5.89
C GLU A 121 -21.92 0.20 6.35
N GLU A 122 -23.09 -0.48 6.50
CA GLU A 122 -24.35 0.15 6.95
C GLU A 122 -24.24 0.74 8.37
N VAL A 123 -23.35 0.24 9.22
CA VAL A 123 -23.04 0.86 10.54
C VAL A 123 -22.21 2.13 10.38
N LEU A 124 -21.31 2.17 9.37
CA LEU A 124 -20.46 3.35 9.14
C LEU A 124 -21.24 4.55 8.62
N TYR A 125 -22.32 4.35 7.88
CA TYR A 125 -23.04 5.47 7.25
C TYR A 125 -23.53 6.50 8.27
N PRO A 126 -24.35 6.15 9.26
CA PRO A 126 -24.78 7.11 10.27
C PRO A 126 -23.64 7.55 11.20
N ALA A 127 -22.63 6.69 11.40
CA ALA A 127 -21.45 7.06 12.18
C ALA A 127 -20.62 8.16 11.52
N MET A 128 -20.52 8.18 10.19
CA MET A 128 -19.79 9.20 9.43
C MET A 128 -20.58 10.50 9.25
N GLU A 129 -21.91 10.42 9.10
CA GLU A 129 -22.75 11.60 8.83
C GLU A 129 -23.18 12.31 10.12
N ASP A 130 -23.68 11.52 11.08
CA ASP A 130 -24.36 12.05 12.26
C ASP A 130 -23.62 11.75 13.59
N TYR A 131 -22.48 11.06 13.53
CA TYR A 131 -21.77 10.56 14.72
C TYR A 131 -22.67 9.74 15.64
N GLN A 132 -23.46 8.84 15.08
CA GLN A 132 -24.41 8.00 15.78
C GLN A 132 -24.39 6.57 15.22
N ILE A 133 -24.72 5.60 16.07
CA ILE A 133 -24.94 4.21 15.63
C ILE A 133 -26.21 3.66 16.25
N ASP A 134 -26.93 2.83 15.50
CA ASP A 134 -28.08 2.10 15.99
C ASP A 134 -27.65 0.67 16.37
N VAL A 135 -27.80 0.32 17.66
CA VAL A 135 -27.43 -0.99 18.20
C VAL A 135 -28.68 -1.75 18.59
N MET A 136 -28.83 -2.98 18.07
CA MET A 136 -29.93 -3.87 18.45
C MET A 136 -29.62 -4.57 19.77
N ILE A 137 -30.47 -4.36 20.81
CA ILE A 137 -30.36 -5.03 22.08
C ILE A 137 -31.55 -5.97 22.27
N GLY A 138 -31.28 -7.21 22.72
CA GLY A 138 -32.27 -8.27 22.89
C GLY A 138 -32.31 -9.22 21.70
N LYS A 139 -33.21 -10.22 21.77
CA LYS A 139 -33.41 -11.23 20.73
C LYS A 139 -34.90 -11.41 20.43
N GLY A 140 -35.20 -11.73 19.16
CA GLY A 140 -36.58 -12.01 18.72
C GLY A 140 -37.52 -10.82 18.87
N ALA A 141 -38.75 -11.06 19.30
CA ALA A 141 -39.80 -10.04 19.43
C ALA A 141 -39.53 -8.96 20.51
N THR A 142 -38.53 -9.15 21.37
CA THR A 142 -38.14 -8.18 22.43
C THR A 142 -36.93 -7.34 22.01
N ALA A 143 -36.39 -7.52 20.79
CA ALA A 143 -35.28 -6.74 20.26
C ALA A 143 -35.69 -5.27 20.11
N ARG A 144 -34.87 -4.36 20.66
CA ARG A 144 -35.06 -2.91 20.54
C ARG A 144 -33.81 -2.28 19.94
N SER A 145 -34.00 -1.30 19.07
CA SER A 145 -32.90 -0.46 18.59
C SER A 145 -32.64 0.63 19.61
N ILE A 146 -31.39 0.78 20.00
CA ILE A 146 -30.94 1.91 20.84
C ILE A 146 -29.94 2.70 20.00
N ARG A 147 -30.16 4.00 19.92
CA ARG A 147 -29.25 4.95 19.29
C ARG A 147 -28.20 5.40 20.29
N LEU A 148 -26.93 5.20 19.94
CA LEU A 148 -25.76 5.64 20.70
C LEU A 148 -25.11 6.82 19.98
N GLU A 149 -24.81 7.88 20.70
CA GLU A 149 -24.02 9.00 20.23
C GLU A 149 -22.54 8.63 20.30
N LEU A 150 -21.79 8.98 19.27
CA LEU A 150 -20.34 8.79 19.17
C LEU A 150 -19.63 10.13 19.36
N PRO A 151 -18.42 10.14 19.91
CA PRO A 151 -17.57 11.32 19.83
C PRO A 151 -17.24 11.63 18.35
N LYS A 152 -17.00 12.88 18.02
CA LYS A 152 -16.53 13.24 16.69
C LYS A 152 -15.20 12.59 16.44
N PHE A 153 -15.04 11.97 15.29
CA PHE A 153 -13.83 11.25 14.88
C PHE A 153 -13.56 11.44 13.39
N THR A 154 -12.35 11.16 12.97
CA THR A 154 -11.99 11.13 11.56
C THR A 154 -11.82 9.67 11.10
N LEU A 155 -12.62 9.23 10.12
CA LEU A 155 -12.38 7.96 9.44
C LEU A 155 -11.36 8.17 8.32
N VAL A 156 -10.27 7.44 8.34
CA VAL A 156 -9.32 7.34 7.23
C VAL A 156 -9.44 5.97 6.61
N GLY A 157 -10.08 5.88 5.45
CA GLY A 157 -10.17 4.66 4.66
C GLY A 157 -8.97 4.50 3.73
N ALA A 158 -8.48 3.29 3.59
CA ALA A 158 -7.47 2.95 2.60
C ALA A 158 -7.92 1.79 1.72
N THR A 159 -7.63 1.86 0.41
CA THR A 159 -7.96 0.80 -0.53
C THR A 159 -6.97 0.73 -1.68
N THR A 160 -6.71 -0.48 -2.16
CA THR A 160 -6.01 -0.71 -3.43
C THR A 160 -6.97 -0.71 -4.62
N ARG A 161 -8.27 -0.94 -4.37
CA ARG A 161 -9.32 -1.13 -5.39
C ARG A 161 -10.48 -0.16 -5.16
N ALA A 162 -10.29 1.11 -5.49
CA ALA A 162 -11.32 2.14 -5.30
C ALA A 162 -12.65 1.83 -6.02
N GLY A 163 -12.59 1.12 -7.14
CA GLY A 163 -13.78 0.71 -7.90
C GLY A 163 -14.66 -0.35 -7.22
N LEU A 164 -14.15 -1.05 -6.20
CA LEU A 164 -14.91 -2.02 -5.42
C LEU A 164 -15.60 -1.39 -4.19
N LEU A 165 -15.28 -0.14 -3.87
CA LEU A 165 -15.94 0.57 -2.78
C LEU A 165 -17.37 0.90 -3.19
N SER A 166 -18.33 0.67 -2.30
CA SER A 166 -19.71 1.03 -2.56
C SER A 166 -19.87 2.54 -2.74
N ALA A 167 -20.74 2.96 -3.68
CA ALA A 167 -20.97 4.39 -3.90
C ALA A 167 -21.43 5.11 -2.61
N PRO A 168 -22.37 4.55 -1.79
CA PRO A 168 -22.79 5.18 -0.56
C PRO A 168 -21.64 5.43 0.44
N LEU A 169 -20.70 4.49 0.55
CA LEU A 169 -19.54 4.66 1.45
C LEU A 169 -18.56 5.69 0.89
N ARG A 170 -18.28 5.62 -0.42
CA ARG A 170 -17.33 6.53 -1.07
C ARG A 170 -17.79 7.99 -0.98
N ASP A 171 -19.09 8.25 -1.18
CA ASP A 171 -19.64 9.60 -1.23
C ASP A 171 -19.65 10.30 0.15
N ARG A 172 -19.39 9.54 1.24
CA ARG A 172 -19.24 10.05 2.61
C ARG A 172 -17.83 10.51 2.96
N PHE A 173 -16.85 10.25 2.09
CA PHE A 173 -15.51 10.80 2.27
C PHE A 173 -15.43 12.21 1.70
N GLY A 174 -15.24 13.20 2.56
CA GLY A 174 -15.07 14.60 2.16
C GLY A 174 -13.75 14.86 1.43
N VAL A 175 -12.74 14.04 1.72
CA VAL A 175 -11.38 14.16 1.13
C VAL A 175 -10.98 12.85 0.48
N VAL A 176 -10.84 12.84 -0.85
CA VAL A 176 -10.45 11.65 -1.61
C VAL A 176 -9.12 11.90 -2.33
N ASN A 177 -8.11 11.09 -2.03
CA ASN A 177 -6.76 11.25 -2.57
C ASN A 177 -6.27 9.98 -3.25
N HIS A 178 -5.83 10.11 -4.50
CA HIS A 178 -5.08 9.09 -5.21
C HIS A 178 -3.60 9.21 -4.88
N LEU A 179 -2.98 8.11 -4.45
CA LEU A 179 -1.54 8.03 -4.27
C LEU A 179 -0.88 7.43 -5.51
N GLU A 180 0.12 8.13 -6.00
CA GLU A 180 0.87 7.74 -7.19
C GLU A 180 2.18 7.04 -6.82
N TYR A 181 2.77 6.31 -7.77
CA TYR A 181 4.10 5.77 -7.59
C TYR A 181 5.13 6.89 -7.45
N TYR A 182 6.14 6.63 -6.66
CA TYR A 182 7.24 7.56 -6.41
C TYR A 182 8.23 7.53 -7.56
N THR A 183 8.78 8.68 -7.86
CA THR A 183 9.92 8.81 -8.77
C THR A 183 11.18 8.22 -8.15
N VAL A 184 12.15 7.85 -8.99
CA VAL A 184 13.46 7.35 -8.52
C VAL A 184 14.11 8.34 -7.56
N LYS A 185 14.04 9.65 -7.84
CA LYS A 185 14.63 10.70 -7.01
C LYS A 185 13.98 10.82 -5.63
N GLU A 186 12.66 10.68 -5.55
CA GLU A 186 11.95 10.66 -4.26
C GLU A 186 12.33 9.41 -3.45
N LEU A 187 12.44 8.24 -4.11
CA LEU A 187 12.87 7.01 -3.46
C LEU A 187 14.32 7.07 -3.01
N GLU A 188 15.24 7.68 -3.76
CA GLU A 188 16.61 7.94 -3.31
C GLU A 188 16.62 8.73 -1.99
N THR A 189 15.81 9.80 -1.93
CA THR A 189 15.71 10.62 -0.72
C THR A 189 15.16 9.81 0.46
N ILE A 190 14.15 8.96 0.22
CA ILE A 190 13.58 8.06 1.24
C ILE A 190 14.64 7.05 1.71
N ILE A 191 15.39 6.45 0.79
CA ILE A 191 16.43 5.45 1.09
C ILE A 191 17.55 6.08 1.92
N ILE A 192 18.03 7.25 1.55
CA ILE A 192 19.10 7.97 2.29
C ILE A 192 18.60 8.30 3.71
N ARG A 193 17.38 8.81 3.87
CA ARG A 193 16.76 9.06 5.17
C ARG A 193 16.66 7.77 5.99
N SER A 194 16.18 6.69 5.38
CA SER A 194 16.02 5.40 6.05
C SER A 194 17.36 4.78 6.43
N ALA A 195 18.40 4.92 5.59
CA ALA A 195 19.75 4.48 5.88
C ALA A 195 20.32 5.23 7.10
N ASN A 196 20.12 6.54 7.19
CA ASN A 196 20.52 7.34 8.36
C ASN A 196 19.83 6.86 9.64
N VAL A 197 18.53 6.59 9.61
CA VAL A 197 17.78 6.05 10.77
C VAL A 197 18.29 4.67 11.17
N LEU A 198 18.69 3.85 10.20
CA LEU A 198 19.26 2.51 10.44
C LEU A 198 20.75 2.53 10.82
N GLY A 199 21.40 3.68 10.81
CA GLY A 199 22.83 3.81 11.08
C GLY A 199 23.73 3.16 10.03
N VAL A 200 23.32 3.21 8.75
CA VAL A 200 24.05 2.60 7.62
C VAL A 200 24.56 3.68 6.68
N GLU A 201 25.85 3.63 6.35
CA GLU A 201 26.40 4.50 5.32
C GLU A 201 26.00 4.00 3.93
N ILE A 202 25.48 4.92 3.10
CA ILE A 202 25.12 4.65 1.71
C ILE A 202 25.57 5.80 0.83
N ASP A 203 26.16 5.51 -0.32
CA ASP A 203 26.51 6.54 -1.29
C ASP A 203 25.34 6.79 -2.28
N SER A 204 25.48 7.84 -3.09
CA SER A 204 24.43 8.22 -4.07
C SER A 204 24.17 7.16 -5.12
N GLN A 205 25.18 6.39 -5.51
CA GLN A 205 25.05 5.32 -6.52
C GLN A 205 24.32 4.13 -5.91
N GLY A 206 24.62 3.75 -4.65
CA GLY A 206 23.89 2.70 -3.93
C GLY A 206 22.43 3.08 -3.70
N ALA A 207 22.15 4.31 -3.32
CA ALA A 207 20.79 4.81 -3.16
C ALA A 207 20.01 4.79 -4.48
N ASN A 208 20.64 5.19 -5.59
CA ASN A 208 20.04 5.15 -6.92
C ASN A 208 19.74 3.72 -7.38
N GLU A 209 20.66 2.77 -7.22
CA GLU A 209 20.43 1.36 -7.59
C GLU A 209 19.25 0.77 -6.81
N LEU A 210 19.18 1.02 -5.51
CA LEU A 210 18.03 0.59 -4.70
C LEU A 210 16.73 1.24 -5.15
N ALA A 211 16.74 2.55 -5.42
CA ALA A 211 15.56 3.32 -5.83
C ALA A 211 14.98 2.82 -7.15
N ARG A 212 15.84 2.61 -8.16
CA ARG A 212 15.42 2.11 -9.48
C ARG A 212 14.73 0.76 -9.43
N ARG A 213 15.23 -0.16 -8.58
CA ARG A 213 14.70 -1.52 -8.43
C ARG A 213 13.55 -1.64 -7.42
N SER A 214 13.13 -0.51 -6.81
CA SER A 214 12.07 -0.47 -5.77
C SER A 214 10.65 -0.31 -6.31
N ARG A 215 10.44 -0.45 -7.60
CA ARG A 215 9.10 -0.44 -8.24
C ARG A 215 8.24 0.76 -7.86
N GLY A 216 8.83 1.94 -7.66
CA GLY A 216 8.08 3.14 -7.30
C GLY A 216 7.45 3.12 -5.91
N THR A 217 7.83 2.18 -5.02
CA THR A 217 7.18 2.03 -3.71
C THR A 217 8.16 2.16 -2.53
N PRO A 218 7.90 3.06 -1.56
CA PRO A 218 8.72 3.21 -0.36
C PRO A 218 8.88 1.93 0.46
N ARG A 219 7.82 1.10 0.53
CA ARG A 219 7.86 -0.17 1.26
C ARG A 219 8.92 -1.10 0.69
N LEU A 220 8.97 -1.27 -0.63
CA LEU A 220 9.97 -2.11 -1.27
C LEU A 220 11.36 -1.51 -1.15
N ALA A 221 11.50 -0.18 -1.32
CA ALA A 221 12.76 0.54 -1.14
C ALA A 221 13.38 0.26 0.24
N ASN A 222 12.60 0.39 1.30
CA ASN A 222 13.04 0.11 2.66
C ASN A 222 13.37 -1.38 2.89
N ARG A 223 12.60 -2.28 2.27
CA ARG A 223 12.87 -3.72 2.35
C ARG A 223 14.19 -4.08 1.67
N LEU A 224 14.42 -3.59 0.45
CA LEU A 224 15.67 -3.81 -0.27
C LEU A 224 16.86 -3.19 0.48
N LEU A 225 16.71 -1.99 1.01
CA LEU A 225 17.75 -1.34 1.84
C LEU A 225 18.18 -2.24 3.00
N LYS A 226 17.25 -2.82 3.75
CA LYS A 226 17.56 -3.74 4.85
C LYS A 226 18.33 -4.96 4.38
N ARG A 227 17.90 -5.58 3.29
CA ARG A 227 18.58 -6.77 2.75
C ARG A 227 19.98 -6.44 2.25
N VAL A 228 20.13 -5.35 1.50
CA VAL A 228 21.45 -4.91 1.03
C VAL A 228 22.37 -4.53 2.19
N ARG A 229 21.85 -3.89 3.26
CA ARG A 229 22.58 -3.66 4.50
C ARG A 229 23.14 -4.95 5.08
N ASP A 230 22.32 -6.01 5.19
CA ASP A 230 22.75 -7.29 5.74
C ASP A 230 23.92 -7.88 4.92
N PHE A 231 23.88 -7.75 3.59
CA PHE A 231 24.99 -8.14 2.71
C PHE A 231 26.23 -7.25 2.93
N ALA A 232 26.04 -5.93 3.02
CA ALA A 232 27.14 -5.00 3.25
C ALA A 232 27.87 -5.30 4.54
N GLN A 233 27.14 -5.57 5.62
CA GLN A 233 27.71 -5.87 6.94
C GLN A 233 28.45 -7.21 7.01
N VAL A 234 27.98 -8.23 6.28
CA VAL A 234 28.56 -9.58 6.38
C VAL A 234 29.71 -9.79 5.39
N LYS A 235 29.62 -9.21 4.18
CA LYS A 235 30.56 -9.48 3.10
C LYS A 235 31.51 -8.32 2.77
N TYR A 236 31.23 -7.13 3.28
CA TYR A 236 31.97 -5.90 3.02
C TYR A 236 32.23 -5.14 4.33
N ASP A 237 32.58 -3.87 4.24
CA ASP A 237 32.89 -2.98 5.35
C ASP A 237 31.68 -2.33 6.03
N GLY A 238 30.46 -2.74 5.66
CA GLY A 238 29.20 -2.21 6.18
C GLY A 238 28.66 -1.00 5.41
N ARG A 239 29.40 -0.50 4.41
CA ARG A 239 28.97 0.62 3.55
C ARG A 239 28.26 0.11 2.30
N ILE A 240 27.17 0.76 1.92
CA ILE A 240 26.43 0.44 0.70
C ILE A 240 26.91 1.37 -0.42
N THR A 241 27.73 0.84 -1.31
CA THR A 241 28.12 1.51 -2.57
C THR A 241 27.23 1.01 -3.72
N GLY A 242 27.33 1.67 -4.90
CA GLY A 242 26.63 1.19 -6.10
C GLY A 242 26.97 -0.26 -6.46
N GLU A 243 28.25 -0.65 -6.30
CA GLU A 243 28.70 -2.03 -6.59
C GLU A 243 28.14 -3.04 -5.58
N VAL A 244 28.14 -2.69 -4.29
CA VAL A 244 27.56 -3.53 -3.23
C VAL A 244 26.06 -3.69 -3.41
N ALA A 245 25.36 -2.61 -3.76
CA ALA A 245 23.93 -2.62 -4.04
C ALA A 245 23.61 -3.51 -5.26
N ASP A 246 24.30 -3.31 -6.38
CA ASP A 246 24.09 -4.13 -7.60
C ASP A 246 24.36 -5.62 -7.33
N TYR A 247 25.47 -5.94 -6.68
CA TYR A 247 25.81 -7.32 -6.33
C TYR A 247 24.75 -7.97 -5.44
N ALA A 248 24.34 -7.29 -4.36
CA ALA A 248 23.35 -7.82 -3.42
C ALA A 248 21.98 -7.98 -4.08
N LEU A 249 21.53 -7.01 -4.87
CA LEU A 249 20.23 -7.07 -5.56
C LEU A 249 20.18 -8.20 -6.60
N ASN A 250 21.29 -8.45 -7.30
CA ASN A 250 21.40 -9.58 -8.22
C ASN A 250 21.34 -10.94 -7.49
N LEU A 251 21.96 -11.05 -6.30
CA LEU A 251 21.83 -12.24 -5.46
C LEU A 251 20.42 -12.43 -4.88
N LEU A 252 19.67 -11.34 -4.71
CA LEU A 252 18.26 -11.34 -4.30
C LEU A 252 17.31 -11.58 -5.49
N ASP A 253 17.87 -11.86 -6.66
CA ASP A 253 17.15 -12.16 -7.90
C ASP A 253 16.26 -11.00 -8.41
N VAL A 254 16.65 -9.76 -8.06
CA VAL A 254 16.02 -8.51 -8.51
C VAL A 254 16.86 -7.92 -9.63
N ASP A 255 16.34 -7.91 -10.85
CA ASP A 255 17.06 -7.38 -12.00
C ASP A 255 17.08 -5.84 -12.08
N ARG A 256 17.70 -5.29 -13.13
CA ARG A 256 17.86 -3.85 -13.31
C ARG A 256 16.54 -3.09 -13.49
N ASP A 257 15.51 -3.79 -13.96
CA ASP A 257 14.15 -3.24 -14.11
C ASP A 257 13.27 -3.53 -12.89
N GLY A 258 13.85 -4.06 -11.81
CA GLY A 258 13.13 -4.41 -10.58
C GLY A 258 12.26 -5.65 -10.71
N LEU A 259 12.43 -6.47 -11.73
CA LEU A 259 11.72 -7.74 -11.89
C LEU A 259 12.36 -8.83 -11.03
N ASP A 260 11.52 -9.63 -10.36
CA ASP A 260 11.98 -10.82 -9.65
C ASP A 260 11.79 -12.11 -10.48
N ALA A 261 12.13 -13.25 -9.89
CA ALA A 261 11.99 -14.55 -10.56
C ALA A 261 10.54 -14.82 -11.00
N ASN A 262 9.54 -14.43 -10.20
CA ASN A 262 8.14 -14.67 -10.53
C ASN A 262 7.66 -13.77 -11.68
N ASP A 263 8.08 -12.51 -11.72
CA ASP A 263 7.75 -11.62 -12.84
C ASP A 263 8.32 -12.19 -14.14
N ARG A 264 9.60 -12.62 -14.11
CA ARG A 264 10.23 -13.25 -15.27
C ARG A 264 9.58 -14.58 -15.64
N LEU A 265 9.07 -15.35 -14.67
CA LEU A 265 8.28 -16.55 -14.90
C LEU A 265 6.95 -16.24 -15.60
N ILE A 266 6.25 -15.18 -15.15
CA ILE A 266 5.00 -14.70 -15.76
C ILE A 266 5.26 -14.31 -17.22
N LEU A 267 6.22 -13.40 -17.47
CA LEU A 267 6.57 -12.94 -18.80
C LEU A 267 7.03 -14.09 -19.69
N GLY A 268 7.92 -14.94 -19.17
CA GLY A 268 8.42 -16.12 -19.88
C GLY A 268 7.32 -17.11 -20.24
N THR A 269 6.30 -17.26 -19.37
CA THR A 269 5.16 -18.13 -19.63
C THR A 269 4.27 -17.57 -20.74
N ILE A 270 3.97 -16.27 -20.71
CA ILE A 270 3.19 -15.60 -21.77
C ILE A 270 3.93 -15.77 -23.13
N ILE A 271 5.25 -15.54 -23.14
CA ILE A 271 6.05 -15.58 -24.37
C ILE A 271 6.23 -17.02 -24.87
N LYS A 272 6.70 -17.94 -24.01
CA LYS A 272 7.12 -19.29 -24.43
C LYS A 272 5.96 -20.27 -24.59
N LYS A 273 4.97 -20.23 -23.67
CA LYS A 273 3.82 -21.15 -23.71
C LYS A 273 2.66 -20.64 -24.57
N PHE A 274 2.46 -19.33 -24.60
CA PHE A 274 1.30 -18.72 -25.27
C PHE A 274 1.68 -17.83 -26.47
N GLY A 275 2.93 -17.92 -26.96
CA GLY A 275 3.36 -17.22 -28.17
C GLY A 275 3.31 -15.69 -28.07
N GLY A 276 3.43 -15.12 -26.88
CA GLY A 276 3.29 -13.69 -26.61
C GLY A 276 1.88 -13.27 -26.21
N GLY A 277 0.91 -14.18 -26.20
CA GLY A 277 -0.49 -13.93 -25.83
C GLY A 277 -1.42 -13.74 -27.05
N PRO A 278 -2.71 -13.41 -26.81
CA PRO A 278 -3.34 -13.14 -25.52
C PRO A 278 -3.64 -14.40 -24.68
N VAL A 279 -3.45 -14.31 -23.37
CA VAL A 279 -3.78 -15.38 -22.42
C VAL A 279 -4.68 -14.88 -21.29
N GLY A 280 -5.70 -15.64 -20.94
CA GLY A 280 -6.63 -15.32 -19.85
C GLY A 280 -5.94 -15.39 -18.47
N LEU A 281 -6.48 -14.63 -17.50
CA LEU A 281 -5.93 -14.55 -16.15
C LEU A 281 -5.83 -15.92 -15.48
N ASP A 282 -6.94 -16.67 -15.44
CA ASP A 282 -7.02 -17.97 -14.77
C ASP A 282 -6.09 -19.01 -15.43
N THR A 283 -5.98 -18.96 -16.76
CA THR A 283 -5.09 -19.85 -17.51
C THR A 283 -3.62 -19.55 -17.21
N LEU A 284 -3.27 -18.26 -17.14
CA LEU A 284 -1.91 -17.82 -16.79
C LEU A 284 -1.56 -18.21 -15.36
N ALA A 285 -2.44 -17.91 -14.41
CA ALA A 285 -2.29 -18.24 -13.00
C ALA A 285 -2.09 -19.75 -12.78
N ALA A 286 -2.96 -20.57 -13.37
CA ALA A 286 -2.83 -22.03 -13.34
C ALA A 286 -1.52 -22.53 -13.97
N SER A 287 -1.03 -21.85 -15.03
CA SER A 287 0.21 -22.24 -15.72
C SER A 287 1.47 -21.99 -14.93
N ILE A 288 1.45 -21.06 -13.97
CA ILE A 288 2.59 -20.70 -13.10
C ILE A 288 2.39 -21.23 -11.66
N GLY A 289 1.23 -21.82 -11.35
CA GLY A 289 0.92 -22.35 -10.02
C GLY A 289 0.61 -21.26 -8.98
N GLU A 290 0.04 -20.12 -9.41
CA GLU A 290 -0.28 -18.98 -8.55
C GLU A 290 -1.80 -18.75 -8.51
N ASP A 291 -2.29 -18.03 -7.49
CA ASP A 291 -3.68 -17.57 -7.43
C ASP A 291 -3.94 -16.42 -8.42
N ALA A 292 -5.11 -16.45 -9.08
CA ALA A 292 -5.49 -15.42 -10.05
C ALA A 292 -5.57 -14.01 -9.45
N GLY A 293 -6.09 -13.90 -8.21
CA GLY A 293 -6.16 -12.64 -7.49
C GLY A 293 -4.77 -12.10 -7.15
N THR A 294 -3.84 -12.96 -6.73
CA THR A 294 -2.45 -12.60 -6.49
C THR A 294 -1.77 -12.11 -7.78
N LEU A 295 -2.01 -12.79 -8.90
CA LEU A 295 -1.48 -12.35 -10.18
C LEU A 295 -1.98 -10.95 -10.56
N GLU A 296 -3.29 -10.71 -10.42
CA GLU A 296 -3.93 -9.43 -10.78
C GLU A 296 -3.55 -8.28 -9.82
N ASP A 297 -3.40 -8.55 -8.52
CA ASP A 297 -3.22 -7.50 -7.52
C ASP A 297 -1.77 -7.18 -7.19
N VAL A 298 -0.88 -8.18 -7.36
CA VAL A 298 0.51 -8.06 -6.88
C VAL A 298 1.50 -7.94 -8.05
N TYR A 299 1.31 -8.70 -9.12
CA TYR A 299 2.27 -8.75 -10.23
C TYR A 299 1.90 -7.84 -11.39
N GLU A 300 0.67 -7.94 -11.88
CA GLU A 300 0.22 -7.20 -13.07
C GLU A 300 0.38 -5.68 -12.96
N PRO A 301 0.07 -5.01 -11.83
CA PRO A 301 0.13 -3.55 -11.77
C PRO A 301 1.50 -2.99 -12.15
N TYR A 302 2.58 -3.62 -11.67
CA TYR A 302 3.93 -3.20 -12.02
C TYR A 302 4.29 -3.52 -13.47
N LEU A 303 3.96 -4.73 -13.93
CA LEU A 303 4.24 -5.18 -15.29
C LEU A 303 3.50 -4.36 -16.34
N ILE A 304 2.25 -3.95 -16.06
CA ILE A 304 1.45 -3.09 -16.95
C ILE A 304 2.03 -1.67 -16.97
N GLN A 305 2.30 -1.10 -15.79
CA GLN A 305 2.79 0.27 -15.68
C GLN A 305 4.13 0.48 -16.39
N ASN A 306 5.02 -0.50 -16.31
CA ASN A 306 6.33 -0.44 -16.95
C ASN A 306 6.32 -1.01 -18.38
N GLY A 307 5.13 -1.27 -18.90
CA GLY A 307 4.95 -1.62 -20.30
C GLY A 307 5.43 -3.03 -20.68
N PHE A 308 5.63 -3.95 -19.72
CA PHE A 308 6.00 -5.33 -20.01
C PHE A 308 4.83 -6.17 -20.53
N ILE A 309 3.62 -5.88 -20.07
CA ILE A 309 2.39 -6.53 -20.54
C ILE A 309 1.30 -5.50 -20.84
N ASN A 310 0.44 -5.85 -21.80
CA ASN A 310 -0.79 -5.14 -22.11
C ASN A 310 -1.99 -6.00 -21.72
N ARG A 311 -3.00 -5.35 -21.11
CA ARG A 311 -4.30 -5.97 -20.83
C ARG A 311 -5.27 -5.69 -21.97
N THR A 312 -5.73 -6.73 -22.62
CA THR A 312 -6.70 -6.66 -23.72
C THR A 312 -8.01 -7.37 -23.32
N PRO A 313 -9.13 -7.16 -24.04
CA PRO A 313 -10.37 -7.92 -23.78
C PRO A 313 -10.21 -9.45 -23.91
N ARG A 314 -9.19 -9.91 -24.65
CA ARG A 314 -8.90 -11.35 -24.84
C ARG A 314 -7.92 -11.90 -23.81
N GLY A 315 -7.27 -11.05 -23.02
CA GLY A 315 -6.28 -11.45 -22.02
C GLY A 315 -5.00 -10.60 -22.04
N ARG A 316 -3.94 -11.15 -21.47
CA ARG A 316 -2.62 -10.52 -21.28
C ARG A 316 -1.73 -10.80 -22.48
N VAL A 317 -1.03 -9.77 -22.94
CA VAL A 317 -0.13 -9.84 -24.09
C VAL A 317 1.23 -9.27 -23.67
N ALA A 318 2.30 -9.99 -23.94
CA ALA A 318 3.67 -9.51 -23.73
C ALA A 318 4.01 -8.44 -24.76
N THR A 319 4.74 -7.42 -24.35
CA THR A 319 5.22 -6.33 -25.21
C THR A 319 6.67 -6.57 -25.64
N ASN A 320 7.18 -5.72 -26.53
CA ASN A 320 8.59 -5.74 -26.92
C ASN A 320 9.54 -5.61 -25.73
N GLU A 321 9.18 -4.79 -24.73
CA GLU A 321 9.97 -4.62 -23.52
C GLU A 321 10.13 -5.94 -22.74
N ALA A 322 9.09 -6.76 -22.68
CA ALA A 322 9.17 -8.08 -22.06
C ALA A 322 10.12 -9.02 -22.80
N TYR A 323 10.12 -8.99 -24.13
CA TYR A 323 11.05 -9.78 -24.94
C TYR A 323 12.50 -9.32 -24.74
N LEU A 324 12.73 -8.00 -24.73
CA LEU A 324 14.05 -7.39 -24.52
C LEU A 324 14.62 -7.73 -23.13
N ASN A 325 13.80 -7.57 -22.07
CA ASN A 325 14.22 -7.88 -20.69
C ASN A 325 14.62 -9.35 -20.53
N LEU A 326 13.87 -10.27 -21.15
CA LEU A 326 14.17 -11.71 -21.10
C LEU A 326 15.24 -12.17 -22.11
N GLY A 327 15.75 -11.28 -22.96
CA GLY A 327 16.71 -11.64 -24.02
C GLY A 327 16.14 -12.61 -25.04
N ILE A 328 14.84 -12.56 -25.34
CA ILE A 328 14.16 -13.45 -26.29
C ILE A 328 13.86 -12.66 -27.56
N GLU A 329 14.26 -13.21 -28.71
CA GLU A 329 13.88 -12.63 -30.01
C GLU A 329 12.38 -12.79 -30.27
N GLN A 330 11.72 -11.67 -30.62
CA GLN A 330 10.34 -11.72 -31.03
C GLN A 330 10.25 -12.36 -32.42
N LYS A 331 9.57 -13.51 -32.50
CA LYS A 331 9.28 -14.10 -33.83
C LYS A 331 8.19 -13.23 -34.48
N VAL A 332 8.58 -12.57 -35.56
CA VAL A 332 7.68 -11.79 -36.43
C VAL A 332 6.69 -12.71 -37.12
#